data_87266cee48e170db45f7f2b6d694ca6c
#
_entry.id   87266cee48e170db45f7f2b6d694ca6c
#
_cell.length_a   1.000
_cell.length_b   1.000
_cell.length_c   1.000
_cell.angle_alpha   90.00
_cell.angle_beta   90.00
_cell.angle_gamma   90.00
#
_symmetry.space_group_name_H-M   'P 1'
#
loop_
_entity.id
_entity.type
_entity.pdbx_description
1 polymer ?
#
loop_
_entity_poly.entity_id
_entity_poly.type
_entity_poly.pdbx_seq_one_letter_code
_entity_poly.pdbx_strand_id
1 'polypeptide(L)'
;MVNSNVNALGVIFANTYDNLVPELVAERSMASIPFGGRYRLIDFTLSSMANAGIDNVSVIVRKNYHSLMDHLGAGREWDLTRKRGGLNIVPPFAERSVKMYSGRVDALDSILNWLEAQKERYVILSDSYIAMNFDFGSLIDAHVASGADVTMVYNRAPIPEGARSDNYTIRIDETGRVQEILSNDYRMGEQNLAMNIYVIERESLIHLIHDAAVRGLVYFERDILARNLKLLNVQAYEFKGYAARV
;
A
#
# COMPACT_ATOMS: atom_id res chain seq x y z
N MET A 1 -15.58 1.35 -20.20
CA MET A 1 -16.73 1.29 -19.27
C MET A 1 -16.14 1.03 -17.91
N VAL A 2 -16.29 1.95 -16.95
CA VAL A 2 -15.85 1.75 -15.58
C VAL A 2 -16.71 0.63 -15.00
N ASN A 3 -16.09 -0.48 -14.60
CA ASN A 3 -16.80 -1.57 -13.92
C ASN A 3 -17.28 -1.03 -12.56
N SER A 4 -18.55 -0.69 -12.45
CA SER A 4 -19.17 -0.05 -11.28
C SER A 4 -19.34 -1.01 -10.07
N ASN A 5 -18.60 -2.09 -10.00
CA ASN A 5 -18.80 -3.10 -8.97
C ASN A 5 -17.49 -3.68 -8.39
N VAL A 6 -16.46 -2.84 -8.28
CA VAL A 6 -15.23 -3.22 -7.59
C VAL A 6 -15.50 -3.20 -6.09
N ASN A 7 -15.65 -4.39 -5.49
CA ASN A 7 -15.93 -4.56 -4.06
C ASN A 7 -14.61 -4.47 -3.25
N ALA A 8 -13.90 -3.36 -3.41
CA ALA A 8 -12.62 -3.11 -2.75
C ALA A 8 -12.50 -1.66 -2.28
N LEU A 9 -11.81 -1.46 -1.17
CA LEU A 9 -11.36 -0.16 -0.68
C LEU A 9 -9.84 -0.04 -0.74
N GLY A 10 -9.33 1.20 -0.75
CA GLY A 10 -7.92 1.50 -0.76
C GLY A 10 -7.40 2.00 0.60
N VAL A 11 -6.20 1.59 0.99
CA VAL A 11 -5.43 2.16 2.10
C VAL A 11 -4.06 2.54 1.58
N ILE A 12 -3.75 3.84 1.64
CA ILE A 12 -2.48 4.40 1.15
C ILE A 12 -1.62 4.86 2.32
N PHE A 13 -0.36 4.43 2.35
CA PHE A 13 0.63 4.88 3.33
C PHE A 13 1.46 6.03 2.74
N ALA A 14 1.31 7.22 3.32
CA ALA A 14 1.86 8.45 2.75
C ALA A 14 3.31 8.76 3.14
N ASN A 15 3.84 8.07 4.15
CA ASN A 15 5.16 8.36 4.74
C ASN A 15 6.15 7.19 4.65
N THR A 16 5.84 6.17 3.86
CA THR A 16 6.78 5.07 3.65
C THR A 16 8.02 5.61 2.93
N TYR A 17 9.19 5.20 3.39
CA TYR A 17 10.50 5.60 2.84
C TYR A 17 10.88 7.09 2.95
N ASP A 18 10.22 7.88 3.80
CA ASP A 18 10.64 9.26 4.10
C ASP A 18 12.14 9.36 4.48
N ASN A 19 12.68 8.33 5.12
CA ASN A 19 14.08 8.24 5.55
C ASN A 19 15.09 8.11 4.39
N LEU A 20 14.66 7.70 3.20
CA LEU A 20 15.55 7.54 2.04
C LEU A 20 15.87 8.86 1.34
N VAL A 21 15.01 9.86 1.49
CA VAL A 21 15.14 11.17 0.84
C VAL A 21 14.90 12.32 1.82
N PRO A 22 15.66 12.41 2.93
CA PRO A 22 15.39 13.32 4.03
C PRO A 22 15.32 14.79 3.60
N GLU A 23 16.09 15.20 2.59
CA GLU A 23 16.10 16.57 2.07
C GLU A 23 14.79 16.93 1.36
N LEU A 24 14.15 15.96 0.70
CA LEU A 24 12.88 16.19 -0.01
C LEU A 24 11.68 16.18 0.92
N VAL A 25 11.80 15.52 2.07
CA VAL A 25 10.69 15.31 3.02
C VAL A 25 10.84 16.10 4.32
N ALA A 26 11.79 17.05 4.39
CA ALA A 26 11.99 17.91 5.57
C ALA A 26 10.69 18.62 5.98
N GLU A 27 9.95 19.15 5.00
CA GLU A 27 8.71 19.92 5.20
C GLU A 27 7.45 19.24 4.65
N ARG A 28 7.57 18.01 4.12
CA ARG A 28 6.47 17.29 3.48
C ARG A 28 6.61 15.77 3.59
N SER A 29 5.53 15.02 3.38
CA SER A 29 5.58 13.57 3.29
C SER A 29 6.08 13.12 1.90
N MET A 30 6.55 11.87 1.79
CA MET A 30 6.89 11.23 0.52
C MET A 30 5.75 11.37 -0.50
N ALA A 31 4.53 11.10 -0.09
CA ALA A 31 3.33 11.20 -0.92
C ALA A 31 3.13 12.57 -1.57
N SER A 32 3.59 13.65 -0.92
CA SER A 32 3.43 15.02 -1.38
C SER A 32 4.63 15.57 -2.16
N ILE A 33 5.63 14.77 -2.48
CA ILE A 33 6.75 15.17 -3.33
C ILE A 33 6.21 15.53 -4.72
N PRO A 34 6.54 16.74 -5.26
CA PRO A 34 6.16 17.14 -6.61
C PRO A 34 6.82 16.26 -7.66
N PHE A 35 6.04 15.89 -8.68
CA PHE A 35 6.49 15.07 -9.80
C PHE A 35 5.96 15.66 -11.12
N GLY A 36 6.83 15.79 -12.13
CA GLY A 36 6.42 16.29 -13.44
C GLY A 36 5.84 17.72 -13.44
N GLY A 37 6.20 18.54 -12.44
CA GLY A 37 5.85 19.97 -12.33
C GLY A 37 4.44 20.25 -11.82
N ARG A 38 3.46 19.38 -12.04
CA ARG A 38 2.05 19.60 -11.64
C ARG A 38 1.56 18.58 -10.61
N TYR A 39 2.00 17.34 -10.71
CA TYR A 39 1.53 16.23 -9.91
C TYR A 39 2.32 16.08 -8.61
N ARG A 40 1.78 15.28 -7.70
CA ARG A 40 2.49 14.72 -6.55
C ARG A 40 2.50 13.20 -6.65
N LEU A 41 3.39 12.52 -5.96
CA LEU A 41 3.50 11.06 -6.06
C LEU A 41 2.19 10.33 -5.75
N ILE A 42 1.43 10.81 -4.77
CA ILE A 42 0.14 10.19 -4.41
C ILE A 42 -0.89 10.24 -5.55
N ASP A 43 -0.81 11.22 -6.46
CA ASP A 43 -1.78 11.38 -7.54
C ASP A 43 -1.81 10.16 -8.47
N PHE A 44 -0.68 9.51 -8.67
CA PHE A 44 -0.60 8.30 -9.49
C PHE A 44 -1.37 7.14 -8.87
N THR A 45 -1.22 6.91 -7.57
CA THR A 45 -1.93 5.85 -6.86
C THR A 45 -3.43 6.14 -6.76
N LEU A 46 -3.81 7.37 -6.38
CA LEU A 46 -5.22 7.79 -6.30
C LEU A 46 -5.92 7.74 -7.65
N SER A 47 -5.27 8.25 -8.71
CA SER A 47 -5.86 8.20 -10.06
C SER A 47 -6.03 6.77 -10.55
N SER A 48 -5.07 5.88 -10.27
CA SER A 48 -5.15 4.46 -10.61
C SER A 48 -6.28 3.76 -9.86
N MET A 49 -6.47 4.08 -8.56
CA MET A 49 -7.58 3.56 -7.76
C MET A 49 -8.94 4.08 -8.27
N ALA A 50 -9.06 5.39 -8.51
CA ALA A 50 -10.29 5.99 -9.04
C ALA A 50 -10.66 5.43 -10.41
N ASN A 51 -9.70 5.25 -11.31
CA ASN A 51 -9.91 4.66 -12.63
C ASN A 51 -10.39 3.20 -12.54
N ALA A 52 -10.00 2.47 -11.51
CA ALA A 52 -10.50 1.12 -11.24
C ALA A 52 -11.88 1.10 -10.57
N GLY A 53 -12.45 2.25 -10.24
CA GLY A 53 -13.74 2.34 -9.55
C GLY A 53 -13.69 2.14 -8.04
N ILE A 54 -12.49 2.25 -7.44
CA ILE A 54 -12.30 2.22 -5.99
C ILE A 54 -12.60 3.62 -5.46
N ASP A 55 -13.75 3.76 -4.82
CA ASP A 55 -14.32 5.04 -4.41
C ASP A 55 -14.31 5.27 -2.88
N ASN A 56 -13.69 4.36 -2.14
CA ASN A 56 -13.47 4.45 -0.71
C ASN A 56 -11.98 4.28 -0.42
N VAL A 57 -11.28 5.37 -0.12
CA VAL A 57 -9.83 5.37 0.05
C VAL A 57 -9.45 6.07 1.35
N SER A 58 -8.65 5.40 2.17
CA SER A 58 -8.05 5.97 3.37
C SER A 58 -6.56 6.25 3.15
N VAL A 59 -6.12 7.47 3.46
CA VAL A 59 -4.71 7.88 3.40
C VAL A 59 -4.19 8.04 4.82
N ILE A 60 -3.31 7.13 5.22
CA ILE A 60 -2.66 7.18 6.54
C ILE A 60 -1.45 8.08 6.45
N VAL A 61 -1.42 9.10 7.28
CA VAL A 61 -0.32 10.07 7.35
C VAL A 61 0.36 10.02 8.72
N ARG A 62 1.63 10.40 8.79
CA ARG A 62 2.43 10.29 10.00
C ARG A 62 3.04 11.63 10.44
N LYS A 63 3.82 12.26 9.58
CA LYS A 63 4.49 13.53 9.83
C LYS A 63 4.48 14.38 8.58
N ASN A 64 4.70 15.69 8.73
CA ASN A 64 4.85 16.66 7.62
C ASN A 64 3.70 16.58 6.59
N TYR A 65 2.46 16.35 7.06
CA TYR A 65 1.33 16.05 6.20
C TYR A 65 0.48 17.24 5.77
N HIS A 66 0.73 18.45 6.29
CA HIS A 66 -0.07 19.63 5.94
C HIS A 66 -0.14 19.87 4.44
N SER A 67 1.02 19.90 3.78
CA SER A 67 1.09 20.06 2.32
C SER A 67 0.33 18.97 1.55
N LEU A 68 0.26 17.76 2.10
CA LEU A 68 -0.53 16.67 1.52
C LEU A 68 -2.02 16.92 1.70
N MET A 69 -2.45 17.31 2.89
CA MET A 69 -3.85 17.63 3.17
C MET A 69 -4.37 18.76 2.30
N ASP A 70 -3.57 19.83 2.13
CA ASP A 70 -3.92 20.95 1.26
C ASP A 70 -4.09 20.51 -0.20
N HIS A 71 -3.23 19.61 -0.66
CA HIS A 71 -3.30 19.07 -2.03
C HIS A 71 -4.51 18.17 -2.25
N LEU A 72 -4.76 17.26 -1.32
CA LEU A 72 -5.85 16.31 -1.41
C LEU A 72 -7.22 16.95 -1.22
N GLY A 73 -7.30 17.96 -0.36
CA GLY A 73 -8.56 18.61 -0.01
C GLY A 73 -9.64 17.59 0.38
N ALA A 74 -10.78 17.66 -0.29
CA ALA A 74 -11.87 16.70 -0.13
C ALA A 74 -11.86 15.56 -1.17
N GLY A 75 -10.79 15.39 -1.93
CA GLY A 75 -10.69 14.35 -2.97
C GLY A 75 -11.49 14.64 -4.25
N ARG A 76 -11.83 15.91 -4.51
CA ARG A 76 -12.68 16.30 -5.65
C ARG A 76 -12.06 15.92 -7.00
N GLU A 77 -10.75 16.06 -7.14
CA GLU A 77 -10.02 15.78 -8.38
C GLU A 77 -10.10 14.30 -8.80
N TRP A 78 -10.41 13.40 -7.86
CA TRP A 78 -10.56 11.95 -8.09
C TRP A 78 -12.01 11.47 -7.95
N ASP A 79 -13.00 12.38 -7.87
CA ASP A 79 -14.41 12.05 -7.60
C ASP A 79 -14.61 11.26 -6.27
N LEU A 80 -13.78 11.56 -5.28
CA LEU A 80 -13.82 10.93 -3.95
C LEU A 80 -14.58 11.80 -2.91
N THR A 81 -15.33 12.82 -3.34
CA THR A 81 -16.18 13.64 -2.47
C THR A 81 -17.55 12.99 -2.34
N ARG A 82 -17.70 12.04 -1.42
CA ARG A 82 -18.93 11.25 -1.27
C ARG A 82 -19.46 11.26 0.15
N LYS A 83 -20.77 11.02 0.33
CA LYS A 83 -21.38 10.92 1.68
C LYS A 83 -21.04 9.62 2.40
N ARG A 84 -20.73 8.56 1.64
CA ARG A 84 -20.27 7.26 2.15
C ARG A 84 -19.11 6.81 1.30
N GLY A 85 -18.04 6.32 1.93
CA GLY A 85 -16.77 6.13 1.24
C GLY A 85 -16.08 7.46 1.00
N GLY A 86 -15.42 7.62 -0.16
CA GLY A 86 -14.67 8.82 -0.50
C GLY A 86 -13.27 8.82 0.09
N LEU A 87 -12.65 10.00 0.13
CA LEU A 87 -11.31 10.18 0.67
C LEU A 87 -11.35 10.44 2.17
N ASN A 88 -10.68 9.57 2.93
CA ASN A 88 -10.48 9.72 4.36
C ASN A 88 -8.98 9.92 4.65
N ILE A 89 -8.60 10.99 5.34
CA ILE A 89 -7.22 11.25 5.74
C ILE A 89 -7.10 10.98 7.24
N VAL A 90 -6.24 10.04 7.61
CA VAL A 90 -6.05 9.60 9.00
C VAL A 90 -4.73 10.14 9.55
N PRO A 91 -4.77 11.18 10.40
CA PRO A 91 -3.59 11.66 11.08
C PRO A 91 -3.15 10.73 12.23
N PRO A 92 -1.88 10.80 12.67
CA PRO A 92 -1.28 9.82 13.60
C PRO A 92 -1.90 9.78 15.01
N PHE A 93 -2.74 10.72 15.37
CA PHE A 93 -3.37 10.80 16.69
C PHE A 93 -4.90 10.78 16.61
N ALA A 94 -5.45 10.29 15.50
CA ALA A 94 -6.90 10.29 15.27
C ALA A 94 -7.66 9.39 16.23
N GLU A 95 -7.01 8.32 16.73
CA GLU A 95 -7.60 7.39 17.69
C GLU A 95 -6.59 7.01 18.79
N ARG A 96 -7.01 6.48 19.86
CA ARG A 96 -6.44 5.95 21.13
C ARG A 96 -4.91 5.90 21.37
N SER A 97 -4.04 6.11 20.38
CA SER A 97 -2.59 5.98 20.52
C SER A 97 -1.88 7.34 20.55
N VAL A 98 -1.14 7.59 21.62
CA VAL A 98 -0.26 8.77 21.76
C VAL A 98 1.08 8.57 21.03
N LYS A 99 1.30 7.37 20.46
CA LYS A 99 2.57 7.01 19.81
C LYS A 99 2.46 7.17 18.30
N MET A 100 3.50 7.74 17.70
CA MET A 100 3.69 7.71 16.26
C MET A 100 3.85 6.27 15.78
N TYR A 101 3.24 5.91 14.65
CA TYR A 101 3.35 4.57 14.07
C TYR A 101 4.81 4.16 13.89
N SER A 102 5.18 2.98 14.39
CA SER A 102 6.52 2.39 14.22
C SER A 102 6.63 1.63 12.90
N GLY A 103 5.51 1.12 12.38
CA GLY A 103 5.44 0.38 11.14
C GLY A 103 4.01 0.28 10.60
N ARG A 104 3.84 -0.53 9.56
CA ARG A 104 2.56 -0.70 8.86
C ARG A 104 1.51 -1.37 9.73
N VAL A 105 1.91 -2.27 10.63
CA VAL A 105 0.97 -2.93 11.55
C VAL A 105 0.33 -1.92 12.49
N ASP A 106 1.13 -1.06 13.15
CA ASP A 106 0.61 -0.03 14.04
C ASP A 106 -0.32 0.96 13.30
N ALA A 107 0.05 1.29 12.05
CA ALA A 107 -0.75 2.18 11.21
C ALA A 107 -2.11 1.55 10.85
N LEU A 108 -2.15 0.25 10.54
CA LEU A 108 -3.39 -0.48 10.26
C LEU A 108 -4.21 -0.70 11.52
N ASP A 109 -3.58 -0.98 12.67
CA ASP A 109 -4.25 -1.11 13.96
C ASP A 109 -5.01 0.18 14.33
N SER A 110 -4.43 1.34 14.03
CA SER A 110 -5.08 2.63 14.30
C SER A 110 -6.36 2.89 13.50
N ILE A 111 -6.58 2.17 12.40
CA ILE A 111 -7.77 2.28 11.55
C ILE A 111 -8.69 1.05 11.62
N LEU A 112 -8.46 0.12 12.55
CA LEU A 112 -9.26 -1.11 12.62
C LEU A 112 -10.76 -0.82 12.76
N ASN A 113 -11.16 0.11 13.65
CA ASN A 113 -12.56 0.49 13.80
C ASN A 113 -13.18 1.02 12.49
N TRP A 114 -12.37 1.76 11.70
CA TRP A 114 -12.81 2.23 10.39
C TRP A 114 -12.94 1.06 9.41
N LEU A 115 -11.97 0.15 9.37
CA LEU A 115 -12.02 -1.06 8.51
C LEU A 115 -13.22 -1.94 8.84
N GLU A 116 -13.52 -2.16 10.11
CA GLU A 116 -14.68 -2.94 10.58
C GLU A 116 -16.02 -2.35 10.13
N ALA A 117 -16.10 -1.02 10.07
CA ALA A 117 -17.30 -0.32 9.63
C ALA A 117 -17.53 -0.35 8.11
N GLN A 118 -16.54 -0.79 7.33
CA GLN A 118 -16.65 -0.85 5.86
C GLN A 118 -17.42 -2.11 5.41
N LYS A 119 -17.89 -2.07 4.15
CA LYS A 119 -18.68 -3.15 3.53
C LYS A 119 -17.93 -3.86 2.41
N GLU A 120 -16.92 -3.23 1.89
CA GLU A 120 -16.09 -3.75 0.81
C GLU A 120 -15.40 -5.04 1.27
N ARG A 121 -15.39 -6.02 0.37
CA ARG A 121 -14.82 -7.33 0.67
C ARG A 121 -13.30 -7.30 0.70
N TYR A 122 -12.69 -6.56 -0.21
CA TYR A 122 -11.24 -6.53 -0.37
C TYR A 122 -10.64 -5.21 0.07
N VAL A 123 -9.41 -5.26 0.54
CA VAL A 123 -8.57 -4.09 0.86
C VAL A 123 -7.35 -4.12 -0.04
N ILE A 124 -7.09 -2.99 -0.68
CA ILE A 124 -5.83 -2.74 -1.37
C ILE A 124 -4.96 -1.90 -0.45
N LEU A 125 -3.84 -2.46 -0.02
CA LEU A 125 -2.78 -1.72 0.66
C LEU A 125 -1.79 -1.22 -0.39
N SER A 126 -1.43 0.04 -0.36
CA SER A 126 -0.45 0.61 -1.30
C SER A 126 0.38 1.70 -0.65
N ASP A 127 1.64 1.78 -1.01
CA ASP A 127 2.46 2.95 -0.77
C ASP A 127 2.27 3.98 -1.90
N SER A 128 2.81 5.18 -1.72
CA SER A 128 2.68 6.29 -2.66
C SER A 128 4.02 6.86 -3.14
N TYR A 129 5.08 6.05 -3.14
CA TYR A 129 6.45 6.47 -3.53
C TYR A 129 6.80 6.11 -4.97
N ILE A 130 5.90 5.46 -5.71
CA ILE A 130 6.12 5.02 -7.09
C ILE A 130 5.21 5.80 -8.02
N ALA A 131 5.79 6.49 -8.99
CA ALA A 131 5.04 7.07 -10.11
C ALA A 131 4.81 5.98 -11.17
N MET A 132 3.56 5.54 -11.32
CA MET A 132 3.15 4.47 -12.22
C MET A 132 1.70 4.66 -12.67
N ASN A 133 1.35 4.09 -13.80
CA ASN A 133 -0.04 3.88 -14.21
C ASN A 133 -0.39 2.42 -13.94
N PHE A 134 -1.19 2.15 -12.90
CA PHE A 134 -1.47 0.82 -12.42
C PHE A 134 -2.94 0.44 -12.60
N ASP A 135 -3.20 -0.76 -13.13
CA ASP A 135 -4.55 -1.30 -13.27
C ASP A 135 -4.93 -2.14 -12.04
N PHE A 136 -5.54 -1.47 -11.05
CA PHE A 136 -6.06 -2.15 -9.86
C PHE A 136 -7.24 -3.06 -10.15
N GLY A 137 -8.00 -2.82 -11.22
CA GLY A 137 -9.10 -3.69 -11.62
C GLY A 137 -8.58 -5.08 -12.01
N SER A 138 -7.62 -5.14 -12.91
CA SER A 138 -6.96 -6.40 -13.29
C SER A 138 -6.28 -7.10 -12.11
N LEU A 139 -5.71 -6.36 -11.16
CA LEU A 139 -5.13 -6.94 -9.95
C LEU A 139 -6.19 -7.63 -9.08
N ILE A 140 -7.33 -6.99 -8.86
CA ILE A 140 -8.44 -7.56 -8.07
C ILE A 140 -9.00 -8.81 -8.77
N ASP A 141 -9.19 -8.75 -10.09
CA ASP A 141 -9.69 -9.89 -10.86
C ASP A 141 -8.73 -11.09 -10.75
N ALA A 142 -7.42 -10.84 -10.83
CA ALA A 142 -6.40 -11.87 -10.64
C ALA A 142 -6.40 -12.44 -9.22
N HIS A 143 -6.58 -11.60 -8.20
CA HIS A 143 -6.69 -12.03 -6.80
C HIS A 143 -7.91 -12.96 -6.61
N VAL A 144 -9.06 -12.56 -7.11
CA VAL A 144 -10.30 -13.35 -7.02
C VAL A 144 -10.16 -14.67 -7.77
N ALA A 145 -9.60 -14.65 -8.98
CA ALA A 145 -9.42 -15.84 -9.80
C ALA A 145 -8.44 -16.85 -9.20
N SER A 146 -7.40 -16.39 -8.51
CA SER A 146 -6.39 -17.26 -7.87
C SER A 146 -6.89 -17.91 -6.57
N GLY A 147 -7.93 -17.35 -5.92
CA GLY A 147 -8.34 -17.78 -4.59
C GLY A 147 -7.25 -17.58 -3.54
N ALA A 148 -6.35 -16.62 -3.74
CA ALA A 148 -5.28 -16.31 -2.80
C ALA A 148 -5.82 -15.63 -1.53
N ASP A 149 -5.13 -15.86 -0.39
CA ASP A 149 -5.38 -15.09 0.83
C ASP A 149 -4.80 -13.69 0.70
N VAL A 150 -3.63 -13.57 0.04
CA VAL A 150 -2.96 -12.30 -0.25
C VAL A 150 -2.39 -12.34 -1.67
N THR A 151 -2.59 -11.28 -2.44
CA THR A 151 -1.85 -11.06 -3.69
C THR A 151 -0.84 -9.94 -3.48
N MET A 152 0.42 -10.21 -3.81
CA MET A 152 1.54 -9.29 -3.64
C MET A 152 2.08 -8.85 -5.00
N VAL A 153 2.12 -7.56 -5.26
CA VAL A 153 2.61 -7.01 -6.52
C VAL A 153 4.13 -6.86 -6.50
N TYR A 154 4.77 -7.27 -7.57
CA TYR A 154 6.21 -7.08 -7.80
C TYR A 154 6.50 -6.63 -9.23
N ASN A 155 7.67 -6.08 -9.45
CA ASN A 155 8.23 -5.91 -10.78
C ASN A 155 9.66 -6.45 -10.83
N ARG A 156 10.12 -6.80 -12.03
CA ARG A 156 11.52 -7.18 -12.24
C ARG A 156 12.35 -5.92 -12.42
N ALA A 157 13.25 -5.68 -11.50
CA ALA A 157 14.10 -4.51 -11.51
C ALA A 157 15.37 -4.74 -10.68
N PRO A 158 16.46 -4.04 -10.96
CA PRO A 158 17.58 -3.96 -10.04
C PRO A 158 17.15 -3.21 -8.77
N ILE A 159 17.69 -3.62 -7.62
CA ILE A 159 17.46 -2.92 -6.36
C ILE A 159 18.18 -1.57 -6.44
N PRO A 160 17.49 -0.42 -6.28
CA PRO A 160 18.13 0.89 -6.27
C PRO A 160 19.20 0.97 -5.16
N GLU A 161 20.31 1.63 -5.42
CA GLU A 161 21.40 1.72 -4.44
C GLU A 161 20.97 2.33 -3.11
N GLY A 162 20.16 3.39 -3.15
CA GLY A 162 19.59 4.04 -1.96
C GLY A 162 18.58 3.21 -1.20
N ALA A 163 17.96 2.20 -1.82
CA ALA A 163 16.91 1.36 -1.22
C ALA A 163 17.41 -0.01 -0.73
N ARG A 164 18.70 -0.20 -0.62
CA ARG A 164 19.26 -1.51 -0.20
C ARG A 164 18.88 -1.91 1.23
N SER A 165 18.65 -0.94 2.12
CA SER A 165 18.28 -1.18 3.51
C SER A 165 16.77 -1.23 3.76
N ASP A 166 15.93 -0.94 2.76
CA ASP A 166 14.49 -0.80 2.91
C ASP A 166 13.74 -1.38 1.71
N ASN A 167 14.13 -2.60 1.30
CA ASN A 167 13.48 -3.29 0.19
C ASN A 167 12.97 -4.67 0.61
N TYR A 168 12.04 -5.18 -0.18
CA TYR A 168 11.59 -6.56 -0.12
C TYR A 168 11.70 -7.18 -1.50
N THR A 169 12.34 -8.35 -1.57
CA THR A 169 12.34 -9.19 -2.78
C THR A 169 11.63 -10.50 -2.51
N ILE A 170 11.09 -11.12 -3.55
CA ILE A 170 10.32 -12.34 -3.43
C ILE A 170 10.88 -13.46 -4.31
N ARG A 171 10.80 -14.68 -3.81
CA ARG A 171 10.98 -15.91 -4.60
C ARG A 171 9.63 -16.53 -4.86
N ILE A 172 9.41 -16.93 -6.10
CA ILE A 172 8.13 -17.37 -6.61
C ILE A 172 8.35 -18.77 -7.22
N ASP A 173 7.44 -19.70 -6.98
CA ASP A 173 7.44 -20.99 -7.65
C ASP A 173 6.76 -20.92 -9.03
N GLU A 174 6.71 -22.06 -9.72
CA GLU A 174 6.13 -22.20 -11.07
C GLU A 174 4.62 -21.90 -11.12
N THR A 175 3.94 -21.94 -9.98
CA THR A 175 2.50 -21.64 -9.87
C THR A 175 2.22 -20.17 -9.58
N GLY A 176 3.26 -19.34 -9.41
CA GLY A 176 3.14 -17.96 -9.02
C GLY A 176 3.01 -17.73 -7.51
N ARG A 177 3.12 -18.79 -6.70
CA ARG A 177 3.05 -18.67 -5.24
C ARG A 177 4.36 -18.15 -4.67
N VAL A 178 4.28 -17.22 -3.74
CA VAL A 178 5.43 -16.67 -3.01
C VAL A 178 5.94 -17.70 -2.01
N GLN A 179 7.20 -18.10 -2.16
CA GLN A 179 7.88 -19.08 -1.30
C GLN A 179 8.76 -18.41 -0.24
N GLU A 180 9.26 -17.22 -0.55
CA GLU A 180 10.15 -16.49 0.34
C GLU A 180 9.99 -14.99 0.14
N ILE A 181 10.03 -14.23 1.24
CA ILE A 181 10.10 -12.77 1.25
C ILE A 181 11.39 -12.40 1.98
N LEU A 182 12.31 -11.76 1.28
CA LEU A 182 13.61 -11.33 1.80
C LEU A 182 13.56 -9.83 2.05
N SER A 183 13.92 -9.44 3.27
CA SER A 183 14.09 -8.03 3.65
C SER A 183 15.53 -7.61 3.41
N ASN A 184 15.74 -6.39 2.96
CA ASN A 184 17.06 -5.79 2.79
C ASN A 184 17.97 -6.64 1.92
N ASP A 185 17.48 -7.05 0.76
CA ASP A 185 18.26 -7.82 -0.20
C ASP A 185 19.33 -6.93 -0.85
N TYR A 186 20.56 -7.43 -0.87
CA TYR A 186 21.72 -6.73 -1.43
C TYR A 186 22.23 -7.35 -2.73
N ARG A 187 21.50 -8.32 -3.30
CA ARG A 187 21.93 -8.99 -4.53
C ARG A 187 21.95 -8.02 -5.70
N MET A 188 22.96 -8.20 -6.54
CA MET A 188 23.12 -7.44 -7.78
C MET A 188 22.20 -8.01 -8.89
N GLY A 189 21.89 -7.16 -9.87
CA GLY A 189 21.07 -7.54 -11.01
C GLY A 189 19.58 -7.50 -10.74
N GLU A 190 18.80 -7.94 -11.72
CA GLU A 190 17.35 -7.97 -11.63
C GLU A 190 16.84 -8.92 -10.54
N GLN A 191 15.93 -8.42 -9.73
CA GLN A 191 15.23 -9.16 -8.67
C GLN A 191 13.73 -8.99 -8.85
N ASN A 192 12.95 -9.89 -8.27
CA ASN A 192 11.51 -9.69 -8.11
C ASN A 192 11.29 -8.73 -6.94
N LEU A 193 11.29 -7.44 -7.25
CA LEU A 193 11.25 -6.38 -6.25
C LEU A 193 9.80 -6.03 -5.91
N ALA A 194 9.42 -6.20 -4.66
CA ALA A 194 8.08 -5.87 -4.18
C ALA A 194 7.76 -4.39 -4.40
N MET A 195 6.52 -4.12 -4.77
CA MET A 195 6.01 -2.76 -4.99
C MET A 195 5.21 -2.23 -3.79
N ASN A 196 5.14 -3.02 -2.72
CA ASN A 196 4.33 -2.73 -1.52
C ASN A 196 2.86 -2.45 -1.84
N ILE A 197 2.34 -3.20 -2.80
CA ILE A 197 0.93 -3.23 -3.18
C ILE A 197 0.42 -4.63 -2.88
N TYR A 198 -0.68 -4.70 -2.14
CA TYR A 198 -1.28 -5.96 -1.69
C TYR A 198 -2.78 -5.91 -1.88
N VAL A 199 -3.38 -7.06 -2.23
CA VAL A 199 -4.82 -7.29 -2.12
C VAL A 199 -5.05 -8.37 -1.09
N ILE A 200 -5.98 -8.13 -0.18
CA ILE A 200 -6.34 -9.07 0.89
C ILE A 200 -7.83 -8.93 1.22
N GLU A 201 -8.48 -9.99 1.62
CA GLU A 201 -9.84 -9.91 2.12
C GLU A 201 -9.89 -9.10 3.43
N ARG A 202 -10.85 -8.16 3.53
CA ARG A 202 -10.94 -7.21 4.65
C ARG A 202 -10.98 -7.89 6.01
N GLU A 203 -11.78 -8.94 6.16
CA GLU A 203 -11.91 -9.66 7.43
C GLU A 203 -10.61 -10.39 7.79
N SER A 204 -9.95 -11.00 6.81
CA SER A 204 -8.64 -11.63 7.01
C SER A 204 -7.59 -10.61 7.44
N LEU A 205 -7.58 -9.42 6.83
CA LEU A 205 -6.67 -8.33 7.23
C LEU A 205 -6.92 -7.92 8.67
N ILE A 206 -8.18 -7.69 9.07
CA ILE A 206 -8.55 -7.30 10.43
C ILE A 206 -8.03 -8.33 11.45
N HIS A 207 -8.25 -9.62 11.19
CA HIS A 207 -7.75 -10.70 12.07
C HIS A 207 -6.23 -10.72 12.17
N LEU A 208 -5.53 -10.61 11.03
CA LEU A 208 -4.06 -10.60 11.00
C LEU A 208 -3.47 -9.40 11.75
N ILE A 209 -4.06 -8.21 11.60
CA ILE A 209 -3.57 -7.01 12.28
C ILE A 209 -3.85 -7.07 13.77
N HIS A 210 -5.06 -7.51 14.18
CA HIS A 210 -5.39 -7.67 15.60
C HIS A 210 -4.43 -8.66 16.30
N ASP A 211 -4.17 -9.83 15.70
CA ASP A 211 -3.24 -10.82 16.25
C ASP A 211 -1.80 -10.27 16.31
N ALA A 212 -1.37 -9.55 15.27
CA ALA A 212 -0.06 -8.94 15.20
C ALA A 212 0.13 -7.83 16.25
N ALA A 213 -0.87 -6.96 16.44
CA ALA A 213 -0.84 -5.88 17.44
C ALA A 213 -0.72 -6.41 18.86
N VAL A 214 -1.49 -7.45 19.21
CA VAL A 214 -1.41 -8.12 20.53
C VAL A 214 -0.02 -8.70 20.79
N ARG A 215 0.67 -9.17 19.74
CA ARG A 215 2.04 -9.72 19.83
C ARG A 215 3.14 -8.67 19.74
N GLY A 216 2.81 -7.39 19.53
CA GLY A 216 3.78 -6.31 19.36
C GLY A 216 4.58 -6.40 18.05
N LEU A 217 4.01 -7.01 17.00
CA LEU A 217 4.61 -7.07 15.68
C LEU A 217 4.47 -5.72 14.97
N VAL A 218 5.45 -5.35 14.15
CA VAL A 218 5.55 -4.00 13.59
C VAL A 218 5.49 -4.00 12.06
N TYR A 219 6.15 -4.95 11.41
CA TYR A 219 6.33 -4.96 9.98
C TYR A 219 5.43 -5.99 9.30
N PHE A 220 4.53 -5.52 8.44
CA PHE A 220 3.56 -6.36 7.75
C PHE A 220 4.23 -7.45 6.90
N GLU A 221 5.22 -7.07 6.12
CA GLU A 221 5.92 -7.97 5.20
C GLU A 221 6.76 -9.01 5.94
N ARG A 222 7.56 -8.57 6.91
CA ARG A 222 8.52 -9.41 7.65
C ARG A 222 7.85 -10.24 8.73
N ASP A 223 6.97 -9.60 9.51
CA ASP A 223 6.45 -10.19 10.73
C ASP A 223 5.13 -10.93 10.51
N ILE A 224 4.33 -10.55 9.49
CA ILE A 224 3.08 -11.22 9.14
C ILE A 224 3.28 -12.12 7.91
N LEU A 225 3.59 -11.55 6.74
CA LEU A 225 3.59 -12.34 5.51
C LEU A 225 4.71 -13.38 5.50
N ALA A 226 5.98 -12.98 5.68
CA ALA A 226 7.11 -13.89 5.58
C ALA A 226 7.04 -15.06 6.59
N ARG A 227 6.51 -14.82 7.79
CA ARG A 227 6.37 -15.88 8.80
C ARG A 227 5.21 -16.84 8.55
N ASN A 228 4.22 -16.42 7.80
CA ASN A 228 3.01 -17.19 7.58
C ASN A 228 2.87 -17.75 6.14
N LEU A 229 3.91 -17.73 5.31
CA LEU A 229 3.88 -18.25 3.93
C LEU A 229 3.46 -19.73 3.83
N LYS A 230 3.64 -20.50 4.91
CA LYS A 230 3.18 -21.91 4.95
C LYS A 230 1.67 -22.04 5.21
N LEU A 231 1.07 -21.04 5.85
CA LEU A 231 -0.34 -21.03 6.23
C LEU A 231 -1.17 -20.21 5.24
N LEU A 232 -0.62 -19.09 4.75
CA LEU A 232 -1.27 -18.20 3.81
C LEU A 232 -0.89 -18.58 2.36
N ASN A 233 -1.87 -18.60 1.49
CA ASN A 233 -1.68 -18.66 0.05
C ASN A 233 -1.36 -17.24 -0.47
N VAL A 234 -0.07 -16.90 -0.53
CA VAL A 234 0.38 -15.62 -1.07
C VAL A 234 0.75 -15.78 -2.53
N GLN A 235 0.01 -15.15 -3.43
CA GLN A 235 0.24 -15.15 -4.88
C GLN A 235 0.96 -13.88 -5.31
N ALA A 236 1.87 -14.02 -6.26
CA ALA A 236 2.61 -12.92 -6.84
C ALA A 236 1.93 -12.41 -8.10
N TYR A 237 1.84 -11.09 -8.26
CA TYR A 237 1.34 -10.42 -9.45
C TYR A 237 2.44 -9.56 -10.07
N GLU A 238 2.87 -9.88 -11.29
CA GLU A 238 3.93 -9.16 -11.99
C GLU A 238 3.40 -7.90 -12.65
N PHE A 239 3.92 -6.74 -12.25
CA PHE A 239 3.72 -5.48 -12.94
C PHE A 239 4.80 -5.28 -14.00
N LYS A 240 4.39 -5.22 -15.28
CA LYS A 240 5.29 -5.08 -16.44
C LYS A 240 5.35 -3.65 -17.00
N GLY A 241 4.60 -2.74 -16.41
CA GLY A 241 4.57 -1.34 -16.82
C GLY A 241 5.77 -0.53 -16.34
N TYR A 242 5.81 0.73 -16.75
CA TYR A 242 6.80 1.68 -16.25
C TYR A 242 6.51 2.05 -14.80
N ALA A 243 7.52 1.98 -13.95
CA ALA A 243 7.49 2.38 -12.55
C ALA A 243 8.72 3.21 -12.21
N ALA A 244 8.53 4.49 -11.90
CA ALA A 244 9.60 5.34 -11.38
C ALA A 244 9.52 5.36 -9.84
N ARG A 245 10.53 4.82 -9.18
CA ARG A 245 10.71 4.90 -7.73
C ARG A 245 11.50 6.15 -7.36
N VAL A 246 11.08 6.83 -6.29
CA VAL A 246 11.75 7.99 -5.71
C VAL A 246 12.62 7.54 -4.54
#